data_b4d81be01e628384f33b65cc512c4508
#
_entry.id   b4d81be01e628384f33b65cc512c4508
#
_cell.length_a   1.000
_cell.length_b   1.000
_cell.length_c   1.000
_cell.angle_alpha   90.00
_cell.angle_beta   90.00
_cell.angle_gamma   90.00
#
_symmetry.space_group_name_H-M   'P 1'
#
loop_
_entity.id
_entity.type
_entity.pdbx_description
1 polymer ?
#
loop_
_entity_poly.entity_id
_entity_poly.type
_entity_poly.pdbx_seq_one_letter_code
_entity_poly.pdbx_strand_id
1 'polypeptide(L)'
;MMKRKAQLLTIGLIFLACQQKEEQQKPEAAQDFPFLAPAEKPNQPLSAAMERNYNAYLALRPEENELYSQFKYTKLKGFDYNGGDGTLTRRDPSKVIFENGKYYVWYTYRNTPVKSVGMARAKEANDTIPSADWDLSEIWYATSEDGFTWQEQGVAIPRPPKPEPGWRSVTTTDILKFKGKYYLYYQAFMEASGLRGDFCPVAVSYSDSPDGPWTSANKVVIPNGPEGSWDQYTIHDPYPLVHDGKIYLYYKSDFDKRPELNPSIVRMQGLAIADDPLGPFTKHPLNPVINSGHETTLFPFKEGVAAIVQRDGQEHTTIQYAEDWVNFEIASITELLPVAGGPFVPDAFTNTKDGRGITWGISHFTNAGGDWATNHTVLTRFDCDLSLDVDDQQMKGHGYKYGPEFHYEHGLSSEQVQRIQEQNQELQDDEIE
;
A
#
# COMPACT_ATOMS: atom_id res chain seq x y z
N MET A 1 -84.71 46.94 38.03
CA MET A 1 -83.44 46.81 38.71
C MET A 1 -82.98 45.36 38.61
N MET A 2 -82.13 45.07 37.60
CA MET A 2 -81.69 43.71 37.30
C MET A 2 -80.23 43.56 37.76
N LYS A 3 -80.00 42.60 38.64
CA LYS A 3 -78.68 42.21 39.08
C LYS A 3 -78.11 41.17 38.04
N ARG A 4 -77.06 41.52 37.34
CA ARG A 4 -76.31 40.65 36.51
C ARG A 4 -75.33 39.81 37.36
N LYS A 5 -75.46 38.48 37.34
CA LYS A 5 -74.48 37.56 37.86
C LYS A 5 -73.38 37.38 36.85
N ALA A 6 -72.17 37.59 37.25
CA ALA A 6 -70.98 37.25 36.48
C ALA A 6 -70.64 35.77 36.74
N GLN A 7 -70.62 34.99 35.71
CA GLN A 7 -70.05 33.63 35.75
C GLN A 7 -68.57 33.76 35.43
N LEU A 8 -67.72 33.29 36.33
CA LEU A 8 -66.34 33.05 36.09
C LEU A 8 -66.21 31.71 35.33
N LEU A 9 -65.66 31.74 34.10
CA LEU A 9 -65.27 30.58 33.37
C LEU A 9 -63.78 30.26 33.73
N THR A 10 -63.55 29.22 34.45
CA THR A 10 -62.20 28.76 34.74
C THR A 10 -61.75 27.86 33.55
N ILE A 11 -60.83 28.37 32.72
CA ILE A 11 -60.24 27.60 31.66
C ILE A 11 -59.07 26.83 32.29
N GLY A 12 -59.27 25.52 32.46
CA GLY A 12 -58.18 24.63 32.83
C GLY A 12 -57.27 24.37 31.63
N LEU A 13 -56.08 24.89 31.66
CA LEU A 13 -55.01 24.50 30.73
C LEU A 13 -54.50 23.10 31.14
N ILE A 14 -54.88 22.09 30.36
CA ILE A 14 -54.25 20.78 30.44
C ILE A 14 -52.92 20.87 29.69
N PHE A 15 -51.81 20.96 30.43
CA PHE A 15 -50.47 20.72 29.89
C PHE A 15 -50.33 19.21 29.62
N LEU A 16 -50.48 18.82 28.36
CA LEU A 16 -49.98 17.54 27.91
C LEU A 16 -48.45 17.65 27.83
N ALA A 17 -47.76 17.22 28.87
CA ALA A 17 -46.32 16.96 28.80
C ALA A 17 -46.14 15.73 27.89
N CYS A 18 -45.79 15.94 26.62
CA CYS A 18 -45.16 14.93 25.82
C CYS A 18 -43.80 14.62 26.49
N GLN A 19 -43.76 13.58 27.28
CA GLN A 19 -42.52 12.90 27.59
C GLN A 19 -42.06 12.24 26.30
N GLN A 20 -41.24 12.94 25.52
CA GLN A 20 -40.31 12.27 24.61
C GLN A 20 -39.42 11.38 25.51
N LYS A 21 -39.66 10.08 25.47
CA LYS A 21 -38.63 9.13 25.86
C LYS A 21 -37.46 9.44 24.93
N GLU A 22 -36.43 10.09 25.45
CA GLU A 22 -35.10 9.96 24.93
C GLU A 22 -34.82 8.45 24.95
N GLU A 23 -34.89 7.80 23.79
CA GLU A 23 -34.22 6.55 23.60
C GLU A 23 -32.75 6.87 23.91
N GLN A 24 -32.33 6.50 25.10
CA GLN A 24 -30.93 6.38 25.40
C GLN A 24 -30.38 5.42 24.32
N GLN A 25 -29.76 5.98 23.29
CA GLN A 25 -28.89 5.19 22.43
C GLN A 25 -27.96 4.43 23.39
N LYS A 26 -28.13 3.11 23.44
CA LYS A 26 -27.13 2.26 24.05
C LYS A 26 -25.79 2.73 23.47
N PRO A 27 -24.79 3.05 24.31
CA PRO A 27 -23.47 3.32 23.79
C PRO A 27 -23.14 2.13 22.91
N GLU A 28 -22.93 2.39 21.63
CA GLU A 28 -22.43 1.40 20.69
C GLU A 28 -21.18 0.84 21.37
N ALA A 29 -21.17 -0.46 21.61
CA ALA A 29 -20.04 -1.09 22.29
C ALA A 29 -18.80 -0.67 21.52
N ALA A 30 -17.91 0.06 22.17
CA ALA A 30 -16.66 0.50 21.55
C ALA A 30 -16.03 -0.76 20.97
N GLN A 31 -15.90 -0.79 19.63
CA GLN A 31 -15.29 -1.93 18.99
C GLN A 31 -13.82 -1.88 19.35
N ASP A 32 -13.37 -2.89 20.09
CA ASP A 32 -11.99 -2.98 20.50
C ASP A 32 -11.07 -3.24 19.31
N PHE A 33 -9.88 -2.65 19.37
CA PHE A 33 -8.79 -3.04 18.48
C PHE A 33 -8.59 -4.59 18.51
N PRO A 34 -8.31 -5.29 17.39
CA PRO A 34 -7.95 -4.72 16.08
C PRO A 34 -9.13 -4.52 15.11
N PHE A 35 -10.34 -4.56 15.56
CA PHE A 35 -11.52 -4.45 14.69
C PHE A 35 -11.69 -3.04 14.14
N LEU A 36 -11.56 -2.05 15.01
CA LEU A 36 -11.45 -0.64 14.60
C LEU A 36 -10.24 -0.04 15.30
N ALA A 37 -9.66 1.00 14.74
CA ALA A 37 -8.72 1.82 15.47
C ALA A 37 -9.52 2.86 16.26
N PRO A 38 -9.76 2.63 17.54
CA PRO A 38 -10.57 3.53 18.35
C PRO A 38 -9.85 4.88 18.52
N ALA A 39 -10.62 5.94 18.72
CA ALA A 39 -10.07 7.27 19.01
C ALA A 39 -9.29 7.28 20.33
N GLU A 40 -9.67 6.41 21.27
CA GLU A 40 -8.97 6.23 22.55
C GLU A 40 -8.09 4.99 22.49
N LYS A 41 -6.92 5.05 23.14
CA LYS A 41 -6.00 3.93 23.20
C LYS A 41 -6.67 2.70 23.82
N PRO A 42 -6.68 1.56 23.11
CA PRO A 42 -7.27 0.33 23.64
C PRO A 42 -6.43 -0.25 24.80
N ASN A 43 -7.10 -0.93 25.72
CA ASN A 43 -6.45 -1.58 26.85
C ASN A 43 -5.98 -3.00 26.48
N GLN A 44 -5.04 -3.08 25.56
CA GLN A 44 -4.39 -4.34 25.15
C GLN A 44 -2.98 -4.04 24.66
N PRO A 45 -2.09 -5.04 24.56
CA PRO A 45 -0.77 -4.86 23.97
C PRO A 45 -0.87 -4.38 22.50
N LEU A 46 -0.11 -3.35 22.17
CA LEU A 46 -0.01 -2.76 20.85
C LEU A 46 1.41 -2.91 20.32
N SER A 47 1.58 -2.91 19.01
CA SER A 47 2.89 -2.74 18.39
C SER A 47 3.44 -1.34 18.67
N ALA A 48 4.76 -1.14 18.56
CA ALA A 48 5.37 0.17 18.70
C ALA A 48 4.77 1.22 17.76
N ALA A 49 4.43 0.83 16.53
CA ALA A 49 3.76 1.69 15.55
C ALA A 49 2.36 2.11 16.02
N MET A 50 1.58 1.20 16.56
CA MET A 50 0.24 1.52 17.05
C MET A 50 0.26 2.31 18.36
N GLU A 51 1.28 2.11 19.19
CA GLU A 51 1.53 2.97 20.37
C GLU A 51 1.73 4.44 19.96
N ARG A 52 2.49 4.69 18.88
CA ARG A 52 2.74 6.05 18.39
C ARG A 52 1.47 6.76 17.92
N ASN A 53 0.45 6.06 17.44
CA ASN A 53 -0.83 6.68 17.05
C ASN A 53 -1.53 7.41 18.22
N TYR A 54 -1.25 7.03 19.46
CA TYR A 54 -1.88 7.59 20.67
C TYR A 54 -0.95 8.50 21.48
N ASN A 55 0.30 8.65 21.05
CA ASN A 55 1.31 9.48 21.72
C ASN A 55 1.54 10.77 20.93
N ALA A 56 2.07 11.79 21.62
CA ALA A 56 2.53 13.00 20.96
C ALA A 56 3.68 12.65 19.99
N TYR A 57 3.50 12.97 18.74
CA TYR A 57 4.50 12.71 17.71
C TYR A 57 5.67 13.68 17.82
N LEU A 58 6.87 13.16 17.91
CA LEU A 58 8.09 13.93 17.80
C LEU A 58 8.72 13.63 16.45
N ALA A 59 8.81 14.64 15.59
CA ALA A 59 9.50 14.50 14.31
C ALA A 59 10.98 14.13 14.53
N LEU A 60 11.39 13.02 13.91
CA LEU A 60 12.77 12.59 13.91
C LEU A 60 13.58 13.40 12.89
N ARG A 61 14.83 13.67 13.22
CA ARG A 61 15.77 14.25 12.27
C ARG A 61 16.51 13.11 11.57
N PRO A 62 16.63 13.13 10.23
CA PRO A 62 17.29 12.06 9.48
C PRO A 62 18.83 12.11 9.58
N GLU A 63 19.37 13.05 10.33
CA GLU A 63 20.79 13.33 10.41
C GLU A 63 21.54 12.11 10.98
N GLU A 64 22.56 11.66 10.26
CA GLU A 64 23.50 10.61 10.67
C GLU A 64 22.89 9.19 10.86
N ASN A 65 21.75 8.91 10.26
CA ASN A 65 21.18 7.57 10.29
C ASN A 65 21.64 6.75 9.09
N GLU A 66 22.18 5.57 9.33
CA GLU A 66 22.62 4.65 8.28
C GLU A 66 21.47 4.17 7.37
N LEU A 67 20.23 4.20 7.86
CA LEU A 67 19.01 3.96 7.08
C LEU A 67 18.46 5.24 6.42
N TYR A 68 19.27 6.28 6.26
CA TYR A 68 18.95 7.41 5.40
C TYR A 68 19.60 7.24 4.03
N SER A 69 18.86 7.49 2.97
CA SER A 69 19.35 7.58 1.60
C SER A 69 18.48 8.50 0.76
N GLN A 70 19.09 9.21 -0.19
CA GLN A 70 18.37 9.71 -1.35
C GLN A 70 18.07 8.57 -2.30
N PHE A 71 17.04 8.74 -3.13
CA PHE A 71 16.67 7.79 -4.18
C PHE A 71 16.87 8.45 -5.56
N LYS A 72 17.48 7.72 -6.48
CA LYS A 72 17.66 8.14 -7.88
C LYS A 72 16.97 7.16 -8.79
N TYR A 73 16.39 7.64 -9.88
CA TYR A 73 15.60 6.82 -10.77
C TYR A 73 16.16 6.80 -12.18
N THR A 74 16.17 5.60 -12.77
CA THR A 74 16.64 5.37 -14.14
C THR A 74 15.57 4.65 -14.94
N LYS A 75 15.27 5.17 -16.14
CA LYS A 75 14.34 4.51 -17.06
C LYS A 75 14.91 3.17 -17.51
N LEU A 76 14.09 2.12 -17.42
CA LEU A 76 14.43 0.79 -17.91
C LEU A 76 14.31 0.70 -19.44
N LYS A 77 15.13 -0.18 -20.00
CA LYS A 77 15.07 -0.58 -21.42
C LYS A 77 14.44 -1.97 -21.55
N GLY A 78 13.87 -2.24 -22.73
CA GLY A 78 13.32 -3.54 -23.07
C GLY A 78 11.81 -3.69 -22.86
N PHE A 79 11.15 -2.70 -22.25
CA PHE A 79 9.69 -2.68 -22.09
C PHE A 79 9.04 -1.73 -23.10
N ASP A 80 8.06 -2.23 -23.84
CA ASP A 80 7.19 -1.43 -24.70
C ASP A 80 5.86 -1.17 -23.98
N TYR A 81 5.28 0.01 -24.14
CA TYR A 81 4.04 0.46 -23.52
C TYR A 81 3.00 0.93 -24.54
N ASN A 82 3.04 0.42 -25.77
CA ASN A 82 2.11 0.79 -26.85
C ASN A 82 2.03 2.32 -27.05
N GLY A 83 3.18 3.01 -26.99
CA GLY A 83 3.21 4.47 -27.09
C GLY A 83 2.56 5.21 -25.92
N GLY A 84 2.20 4.53 -24.84
CA GLY A 84 1.56 5.13 -23.67
C GLY A 84 0.07 5.37 -23.83
N ASP A 85 -0.61 4.55 -24.63
CA ASP A 85 -2.05 4.69 -24.93
C ASP A 85 -2.98 4.22 -23.78
N GLY A 86 -2.42 3.70 -22.69
CA GLY A 86 -3.16 3.21 -21.51
C GLY A 86 -3.73 1.80 -21.66
N THR A 87 -3.51 1.11 -22.77
CA THR A 87 -3.96 -0.28 -22.97
C THR A 87 -3.04 -1.30 -22.33
N LEU A 88 -1.76 -0.93 -22.12
CA LEU A 88 -0.74 -1.78 -21.56
C LEU A 88 -0.13 -1.13 -20.29
N THR A 89 -0.03 -1.90 -19.22
CA THR A 89 0.58 -1.48 -17.96
C THR A 89 1.47 -2.56 -17.39
N ARG A 90 2.52 -2.16 -16.67
CA ARG A 90 3.38 -3.01 -15.81
C ARG A 90 3.57 -2.31 -14.49
N ARG A 91 3.29 -3.02 -13.39
CA ARG A 91 3.30 -2.44 -12.06
C ARG A 91 3.61 -3.49 -10.99
N ASP A 92 3.80 -3.04 -9.77
CA ASP A 92 3.98 -3.87 -8.59
C ASP A 92 5.05 -4.96 -8.80
N PRO A 93 6.31 -4.54 -9.03
CA PRO A 93 7.39 -5.51 -9.22
C PRO A 93 7.69 -6.24 -7.90
N SER A 94 7.94 -7.54 -8.00
CA SER A 94 8.47 -8.34 -6.91
C SER A 94 9.88 -7.90 -6.51
N LYS A 95 10.40 -8.43 -5.41
CA LYS A 95 11.84 -8.44 -5.18
C LYS A 95 12.58 -8.97 -6.42
N VAL A 96 13.71 -8.34 -6.72
CA VAL A 96 14.65 -8.86 -7.73
C VAL A 96 15.48 -9.95 -7.08
N ILE A 97 15.61 -11.09 -7.77
CA ILE A 97 16.55 -12.15 -7.36
C ILE A 97 17.63 -12.35 -8.43
N PHE A 98 18.78 -12.87 -8.03
CA PHE A 98 19.86 -13.24 -8.96
C PHE A 98 20.04 -14.75 -8.95
N GLU A 99 19.76 -15.37 -10.08
CA GLU A 99 19.83 -16.82 -10.26
C GLU A 99 20.37 -17.14 -11.66
N ASN A 100 21.15 -18.21 -11.76
CA ASN A 100 21.69 -18.69 -13.04
C ASN A 100 22.42 -17.61 -13.87
N GLY A 101 23.08 -16.67 -13.19
CA GLY A 101 23.87 -15.60 -13.84
C GLY A 101 23.05 -14.40 -14.35
N LYS A 102 21.78 -14.31 -14.01
CA LYS A 102 20.91 -13.17 -14.39
C LYS A 102 19.94 -12.77 -13.29
N TYR A 103 19.45 -11.54 -13.37
CA TYR A 103 18.40 -11.02 -12.52
C TYR A 103 17.03 -11.45 -13.04
N TYR A 104 16.09 -11.66 -12.13
CA TYR A 104 14.68 -11.96 -12.38
C TYR A 104 13.81 -10.98 -11.62
N VAL A 105 12.72 -10.55 -12.25
CA VAL A 105 11.63 -9.78 -11.63
C VAL A 105 10.29 -10.25 -12.16
N TRP A 106 9.31 -10.40 -11.28
CA TRP A 106 7.91 -10.67 -11.63
C TRP A 106 7.09 -9.40 -11.37
N TYR A 107 6.05 -9.18 -12.15
CA TYR A 107 5.23 -7.97 -12.04
C TYR A 107 3.82 -8.20 -12.55
N THR A 108 2.91 -7.36 -12.11
CA THR A 108 1.55 -7.26 -12.65
C THR A 108 1.60 -6.74 -14.07
N TYR A 109 1.02 -7.49 -14.99
CA TYR A 109 0.94 -7.13 -16.40
C TYR A 109 -0.51 -7.13 -16.89
N ARG A 110 -0.97 -6.02 -17.45
CA ARG A 110 -2.25 -5.93 -18.15
C ARG A 110 -2.01 -5.51 -19.59
N ASN A 111 -2.66 -6.20 -20.53
CA ASN A 111 -2.76 -5.81 -21.92
C ASN A 111 -4.20 -6.05 -22.38
N THR A 112 -4.97 -4.99 -22.54
CA THR A 112 -6.39 -5.02 -22.86
C THR A 112 -6.67 -4.17 -24.08
N PRO A 113 -7.70 -4.50 -24.90
CA PRO A 113 -8.01 -3.75 -26.12
C PRO A 113 -8.42 -2.29 -25.84
N VAL A 114 -8.81 -1.98 -24.61
CA VAL A 114 -9.19 -0.64 -24.17
C VAL A 114 -8.54 -0.33 -22.84
N LYS A 115 -8.31 0.95 -22.55
CA LYS A 115 -7.83 1.42 -21.25
C LYS A 115 -8.87 1.25 -20.15
N SER A 116 -8.46 1.34 -18.88
CA SER A 116 -9.35 1.23 -17.74
C SER A 116 -10.39 2.35 -17.71
N VAL A 117 -11.58 2.02 -17.24
CA VAL A 117 -12.69 3.00 -17.08
C VAL A 117 -12.61 3.78 -15.77
N GLY A 118 -11.75 3.35 -14.83
CA GLY A 118 -11.63 3.90 -13.48
C GLY A 118 -12.55 3.21 -12.47
N MET A 119 -12.09 3.11 -11.22
CA MET A 119 -12.82 2.42 -10.14
C MET A 119 -14.20 3.02 -9.87
N ALA A 120 -14.36 4.34 -10.02
CA ALA A 120 -15.65 5.00 -9.89
C ALA A 120 -16.70 4.51 -10.92
N ARG A 121 -16.23 3.95 -12.04
CA ARG A 121 -17.04 3.38 -13.11
C ARG A 121 -16.93 1.85 -13.20
N ALA A 122 -16.55 1.18 -12.14
CA ALA A 122 -16.33 -0.26 -12.10
C ALA A 122 -17.54 -1.09 -12.56
N LYS A 123 -18.76 -0.55 -12.50
CA LYS A 123 -19.97 -1.20 -13.03
C LYS A 123 -19.97 -1.34 -14.56
N GLU A 124 -19.13 -0.59 -15.27
CA GLU A 124 -18.97 -0.70 -16.72
C GLU A 124 -17.91 -1.73 -17.12
N ALA A 125 -17.13 -2.20 -16.15
CA ALA A 125 -16.12 -3.23 -16.36
C ALA A 125 -16.74 -4.57 -16.73
N ASN A 126 -16.05 -5.31 -17.62
CA ASN A 126 -16.45 -6.63 -18.07
C ASN A 126 -15.21 -7.47 -18.39
N ASP A 127 -15.34 -8.57 -19.11
CA ASP A 127 -14.21 -9.48 -19.40
C ASP A 127 -13.16 -8.87 -20.37
N THR A 128 -13.41 -7.70 -20.95
CA THR A 128 -12.50 -7.00 -21.88
C THR A 128 -12.26 -5.53 -21.50
N ILE A 129 -13.09 -4.98 -20.63
CA ILE A 129 -12.99 -3.59 -20.16
C ILE A 129 -12.53 -3.62 -18.69
N PRO A 130 -11.30 -3.19 -18.39
CA PRO A 130 -10.79 -3.15 -17.02
C PRO A 130 -11.35 -1.96 -16.22
N SER A 131 -11.58 -2.14 -14.92
CA SER A 131 -11.97 -1.06 -14.00
C SER A 131 -10.77 -0.22 -13.53
N ALA A 132 -9.59 -0.83 -13.47
CA ALA A 132 -8.36 -0.21 -12.99
C ALA A 132 -7.17 -0.70 -13.83
N ASP A 133 -6.00 -0.11 -13.65
CA ASP A 133 -4.81 -0.52 -14.41
C ASP A 133 -4.23 -1.87 -13.95
N TRP A 134 -4.65 -2.39 -12.80
CA TRP A 134 -4.35 -3.75 -12.31
C TRP A 134 -5.48 -4.75 -12.53
N ASP A 135 -6.59 -4.35 -13.15
CA ASP A 135 -7.71 -5.24 -13.44
C ASP A 135 -7.49 -6.00 -14.75
N LEU A 136 -7.97 -7.23 -14.86
CA LEU A 136 -7.74 -8.16 -15.97
C LEU A 136 -6.25 -8.49 -16.20
N SER A 137 -5.44 -8.43 -15.16
CA SER A 137 -3.99 -8.65 -15.23
C SER A 137 -3.58 -10.08 -14.94
N GLU A 138 -2.37 -10.40 -15.36
CA GLU A 138 -1.63 -11.62 -15.10
C GLU A 138 -0.27 -11.29 -14.49
N ILE A 139 0.42 -12.27 -13.90
CA ILE A 139 1.80 -12.09 -13.49
C ILE A 139 2.72 -12.51 -14.64
N TRP A 140 3.51 -11.57 -15.10
CA TRP A 140 4.58 -11.76 -16.07
C TRP A 140 5.94 -11.68 -15.39
N TYR A 141 6.99 -12.08 -16.11
CA TYR A 141 8.35 -11.92 -15.62
C TYR A 141 9.31 -11.49 -16.72
N ALA A 142 10.39 -10.89 -16.30
CA ALA A 142 11.50 -10.49 -17.16
C ALA A 142 12.84 -10.85 -16.51
N THR A 143 13.87 -10.97 -17.34
CA THR A 143 15.25 -11.24 -16.92
C THR A 143 16.18 -10.14 -17.43
N SER A 144 17.32 -9.95 -16.74
CA SER A 144 18.32 -8.95 -17.08
C SER A 144 19.72 -9.44 -16.67
N GLU A 145 20.74 -9.10 -17.45
CA GLU A 145 22.15 -9.34 -17.09
C GLU A 145 22.75 -8.16 -16.33
N ASP A 146 22.19 -6.94 -16.50
CA ASP A 146 22.77 -5.68 -16.01
C ASP A 146 21.85 -4.91 -15.01
N GLY A 147 20.59 -5.35 -14.85
CA GLY A 147 19.58 -4.67 -14.03
C GLY A 147 19.01 -3.38 -14.66
N PHE A 148 19.39 -3.04 -15.91
CA PHE A 148 18.92 -1.88 -16.65
C PHE A 148 18.18 -2.23 -17.93
N THR A 149 18.62 -3.27 -18.62
CA THR A 149 18.03 -3.80 -19.84
C THR A 149 17.36 -5.11 -19.56
N TRP A 150 16.03 -5.15 -19.72
CA TRP A 150 15.22 -6.31 -19.39
C TRP A 150 14.63 -6.98 -20.62
N GLN A 151 14.55 -8.30 -20.58
CA GLN A 151 13.91 -9.10 -21.60
C GLN A 151 12.69 -9.79 -20.99
N GLU A 152 11.50 -9.49 -21.51
CA GLU A 152 10.28 -10.18 -21.12
C GLU A 152 10.30 -11.64 -21.54
N GLN A 153 9.94 -12.51 -20.63
CA GLN A 153 9.89 -13.96 -20.86
C GLN A 153 8.45 -14.46 -21.06
N GLY A 154 7.46 -13.68 -20.61
CA GLY A 154 6.05 -13.99 -20.76
C GLY A 154 5.33 -14.22 -19.44
N VAL A 155 4.22 -14.92 -19.51
CA VAL A 155 3.32 -15.21 -18.39
C VAL A 155 3.98 -16.21 -17.43
N ALA A 156 4.05 -15.82 -16.13
CA ALA A 156 4.37 -16.75 -15.03
C ALA A 156 3.07 -17.32 -14.43
N ILE A 157 2.13 -16.46 -14.02
CA ILE A 157 0.86 -16.89 -13.45
C ILE A 157 -0.29 -16.31 -14.28
N PRO A 158 -1.01 -17.12 -15.06
CA PRO A 158 -2.20 -16.71 -15.77
C PRO A 158 -3.40 -16.57 -14.82
N ARG A 159 -4.41 -15.84 -15.23
CA ARG A 159 -5.71 -15.84 -14.55
C ARG A 159 -6.33 -17.24 -14.62
N PRO A 160 -6.72 -17.86 -13.49
CA PRO A 160 -7.40 -19.15 -13.51
C PRO A 160 -8.83 -19.03 -14.03
N PRO A 161 -9.49 -20.14 -14.38
CA PRO A 161 -10.90 -20.12 -14.79
C PRO A 161 -11.84 -19.77 -13.63
N LYS A 162 -13.01 -19.20 -13.93
CA LYS A 162 -14.09 -19.03 -12.95
C LYS A 162 -14.53 -20.39 -12.40
N PRO A 163 -14.81 -20.49 -11.07
CA PRO A 163 -14.82 -19.43 -10.04
C PRO A 163 -13.57 -19.39 -9.15
N GLU A 164 -12.44 -19.88 -9.62
CA GLU A 164 -11.21 -19.96 -8.82
C GLU A 164 -10.72 -18.58 -8.37
N PRO A 165 -10.10 -18.46 -7.17
CA PRO A 165 -9.52 -17.20 -6.72
C PRO A 165 -8.49 -16.67 -7.73
N GLY A 166 -8.64 -15.38 -8.11
CA GLY A 166 -7.78 -14.76 -9.13
C GLY A 166 -8.35 -14.80 -10.55
N TRP A 167 -9.54 -15.39 -10.76
CA TRP A 167 -10.12 -15.46 -12.10
C TRP A 167 -10.31 -14.10 -12.77
N ARG A 168 -10.51 -13.05 -11.98
CA ARG A 168 -10.63 -11.67 -12.50
C ARG A 168 -9.27 -11.06 -12.76
N SER A 169 -8.37 -11.15 -11.78
CA SER A 169 -7.00 -10.66 -11.86
C SER A 169 -6.09 -11.40 -10.90
N VAL A 170 -4.88 -11.67 -11.30
CA VAL A 170 -3.75 -11.97 -10.42
C VAL A 170 -2.77 -10.82 -10.50
N THR A 171 -2.47 -10.21 -9.34
CA THR A 171 -1.72 -8.94 -9.28
C THR A 171 -0.73 -8.94 -8.13
N THR A 172 0.11 -7.93 -8.11
CA THR A 172 0.98 -7.56 -6.97
C THR A 172 1.61 -8.78 -6.34
N THR A 173 2.58 -9.31 -7.04
CA THR A 173 3.26 -10.55 -6.65
C THR A 173 4.56 -10.25 -5.93
N ASP A 174 4.97 -11.17 -5.06
CA ASP A 174 6.33 -11.20 -4.57
C ASP A 174 6.88 -12.62 -4.49
N ILE A 175 8.21 -12.72 -4.61
CA ILE A 175 8.94 -13.99 -4.71
C ILE A 175 9.50 -14.40 -3.35
N LEU A 176 9.43 -15.70 -3.06
CA LEU A 176 10.15 -16.38 -1.99
C LEU A 176 10.98 -17.51 -2.60
N LYS A 177 12.24 -17.64 -2.19
CA LYS A 177 13.05 -18.84 -2.38
C LYS A 177 13.20 -19.55 -1.04
N PHE A 178 12.75 -20.80 -0.95
CA PHE A 178 12.78 -21.54 0.29
C PHE A 178 13.04 -23.04 0.04
N LYS A 179 14.06 -23.59 0.70
CA LYS A 179 14.46 -25.01 0.58
C LYS A 179 14.59 -25.50 -0.87
N GLY A 180 15.18 -24.64 -1.72
CA GLY A 180 15.48 -24.98 -3.12
C GLY A 180 14.29 -24.85 -4.09
N LYS A 181 13.16 -24.36 -3.64
CA LYS A 181 11.98 -24.06 -4.47
C LYS A 181 11.66 -22.57 -4.47
N TYR A 182 10.87 -22.17 -5.46
CA TYR A 182 10.40 -20.81 -5.66
C TYR A 182 8.90 -20.75 -5.43
N TYR A 183 8.43 -19.66 -4.81
CA TYR A 183 7.02 -19.42 -4.49
C TYR A 183 6.66 -18.00 -4.86
N LEU A 184 5.62 -17.80 -5.66
CA LEU A 184 5.03 -16.51 -5.95
C LEU A 184 3.74 -16.36 -5.14
N TYR A 185 3.72 -15.38 -4.24
CA TYR A 185 2.51 -14.96 -3.57
C TYR A 185 1.90 -13.81 -4.35
N TYR A 186 0.60 -13.77 -4.47
CA TYR A 186 -0.09 -12.74 -5.25
C TYR A 186 -1.51 -12.51 -4.75
N GLN A 187 -2.03 -11.33 -5.05
CA GLN A 187 -3.43 -10.97 -4.83
C GLN A 187 -4.30 -11.69 -5.86
N ALA A 188 -5.39 -12.29 -5.38
CA ALA A 188 -6.28 -13.12 -6.19
C ALA A 188 -7.69 -12.51 -6.26
N PHE A 189 -7.88 -11.53 -7.15
CA PHE A 189 -9.16 -10.84 -7.32
C PHE A 189 -10.24 -11.74 -7.93
N MET A 190 -11.44 -11.66 -7.36
CA MET A 190 -12.63 -12.38 -7.84
C MET A 190 -13.66 -11.45 -8.50
N GLU A 191 -13.43 -10.15 -8.48
CA GLU A 191 -14.29 -9.13 -9.10
C GLU A 191 -13.47 -7.92 -9.55
N ALA A 192 -14.08 -7.04 -10.32
CA ALA A 192 -13.44 -5.79 -10.74
C ALA A 192 -13.27 -4.85 -9.54
N SER A 193 -12.07 -4.28 -9.40
CA SER A 193 -11.76 -3.31 -8.35
C SER A 193 -12.73 -2.13 -8.38
N GLY A 194 -13.22 -1.74 -7.20
CA GLY A 194 -14.19 -0.66 -7.04
C GLY A 194 -15.65 -1.08 -7.03
N LEU A 195 -16.00 -2.37 -7.23
CA LEU A 195 -17.38 -2.84 -7.10
C LEU A 195 -17.80 -2.98 -5.63
N ARG A 196 -17.00 -3.65 -4.81
CA ARG A 196 -17.24 -3.86 -3.38
C ARG A 196 -16.00 -3.58 -2.52
N GLY A 197 -15.17 -2.63 -2.91
CA GLY A 197 -13.83 -2.50 -2.42
C GLY A 197 -12.88 -3.40 -3.21
N ASP A 198 -11.73 -3.69 -2.70
CA ASP A 198 -10.72 -4.53 -3.35
C ASP A 198 -10.61 -5.89 -2.65
N PHE A 199 -11.72 -6.60 -2.50
CA PHE A 199 -11.75 -7.91 -1.84
C PHE A 199 -10.87 -8.91 -2.59
N CYS A 200 -9.72 -9.22 -2.04
CA CYS A 200 -8.78 -10.18 -2.60
C CYS A 200 -7.92 -10.83 -1.51
N PRO A 201 -7.97 -12.14 -1.37
CA PRO A 201 -7.05 -12.88 -0.52
C PRO A 201 -5.69 -13.08 -1.21
N VAL A 202 -4.67 -13.46 -0.44
CA VAL A 202 -3.36 -13.87 -0.97
C VAL A 202 -3.38 -15.36 -1.32
N ALA A 203 -3.04 -15.66 -2.58
CA ALA A 203 -2.81 -17.01 -3.08
C ALA A 203 -1.32 -17.25 -3.35
N VAL A 204 -0.95 -18.49 -3.66
CA VAL A 204 0.44 -18.87 -3.92
C VAL A 204 0.55 -19.91 -5.04
N SER A 205 1.56 -19.74 -5.88
CA SER A 205 2.05 -20.75 -6.83
C SER A 205 3.50 -21.08 -6.55
N TYR A 206 3.94 -22.28 -6.91
CA TYR A 206 5.31 -22.75 -6.67
C TYR A 206 5.94 -23.38 -7.91
N SER A 207 7.28 -23.41 -7.93
CA SER A 207 8.07 -24.03 -8.99
C SER A 207 9.42 -24.51 -8.47
N ASP A 208 10.03 -25.44 -9.19
CA ASP A 208 11.42 -25.88 -8.96
C ASP A 208 12.44 -24.97 -9.69
N SER A 209 11.98 -24.05 -10.52
CA SER A 209 12.81 -23.11 -11.30
C SER A 209 12.21 -21.70 -11.27
N PRO A 210 13.03 -20.63 -11.29
CA PRO A 210 12.51 -19.27 -11.43
C PRO A 210 11.82 -19.03 -12.78
N ASP A 211 12.15 -19.82 -13.80
CA ASP A 211 11.52 -19.78 -15.12
C ASP A 211 10.17 -20.54 -15.17
N GLY A 212 9.79 -21.23 -14.08
CA GLY A 212 8.63 -22.11 -14.08
C GLY A 212 8.95 -23.53 -14.58
N PRO A 213 7.95 -24.36 -14.96
CA PRO A 213 6.53 -24.01 -14.91
C PRO A 213 6.01 -23.83 -13.50
N TRP A 214 5.06 -22.89 -13.33
CA TRP A 214 4.44 -22.59 -12.05
C TRP A 214 3.20 -23.42 -11.82
N THR A 215 3.07 -23.98 -10.62
CA THR A 215 1.93 -24.78 -10.19
C THR A 215 1.16 -24.04 -9.12
N SER A 216 -0.14 -23.80 -9.34
CA SER A 216 -1.01 -23.23 -8.32
C SER A 216 -1.17 -24.19 -7.13
N ALA A 217 -1.08 -23.67 -5.91
CA ALA A 217 -1.40 -24.44 -4.72
C ALA A 217 -2.92 -24.62 -4.51
N ASN A 218 -3.75 -23.98 -5.34
CA ASN A 218 -5.21 -24.00 -5.28
C ASN A 218 -5.76 -23.66 -3.89
N LYS A 219 -5.11 -22.76 -3.20
CA LYS A 219 -5.55 -22.30 -1.87
C LYS A 219 -5.18 -20.85 -1.60
N VAL A 220 -5.98 -20.25 -0.74
CA VAL A 220 -5.69 -18.95 -0.12
C VAL A 220 -4.79 -19.20 1.08
N VAL A 221 -3.65 -18.50 1.15
CA VAL A 221 -2.66 -18.64 2.25
C VAL A 221 -2.88 -17.63 3.36
N ILE A 222 -3.33 -16.40 3.02
CA ILE A 222 -3.78 -15.41 3.98
C ILE A 222 -5.20 -14.99 3.58
N PRO A 223 -6.22 -15.47 4.31
CA PRO A 223 -7.59 -15.02 4.09
C PRO A 223 -7.82 -13.64 4.70
N ASN A 224 -8.81 -12.94 4.17
CA ASN A 224 -9.34 -11.74 4.80
C ASN A 224 -9.73 -12.02 6.26
N GLY A 225 -9.63 -11.01 7.10
CA GLY A 225 -10.09 -11.08 8.48
C GLY A 225 -11.60 -11.19 8.59
N PRO A 226 -12.12 -11.51 9.78
CA PRO A 226 -13.55 -11.53 10.03
C PRO A 226 -14.17 -10.12 9.88
N GLU A 227 -15.49 -10.09 9.76
CA GLU A 227 -16.24 -8.83 9.73
C GLU A 227 -15.88 -7.95 10.93
N GLY A 228 -15.61 -6.67 10.68
CA GLY A 228 -15.19 -5.69 11.67
C GLY A 228 -13.68 -5.64 11.93
N SER A 229 -12.89 -6.64 11.49
CA SER A 229 -11.44 -6.56 11.65
C SER A 229 -10.79 -5.56 10.69
N TRP A 230 -9.62 -5.04 11.07
CA TRP A 230 -8.86 -4.07 10.28
C TRP A 230 -8.46 -4.59 8.90
N ASP A 231 -8.39 -5.90 8.71
CA ASP A 231 -7.98 -6.59 7.49
C ASP A 231 -9.12 -7.41 6.84
N GLN A 232 -10.38 -7.00 7.06
CA GLN A 232 -11.54 -7.71 6.56
C GLN A 232 -11.76 -7.57 5.04
N TYR A 233 -11.42 -6.42 4.46
CA TYR A 233 -11.77 -6.12 3.07
C TYR A 233 -10.67 -6.48 2.08
N THR A 234 -9.43 -6.20 2.42
CA THR A 234 -8.30 -6.38 1.52
C THR A 234 -7.12 -7.03 2.21
N ILE A 235 -6.47 -7.96 1.52
CA ILE A 235 -5.15 -8.45 1.84
C ILE A 235 -4.30 -8.23 0.60
N HIS A 236 -3.51 -7.18 0.63
CA HIS A 236 -2.70 -6.71 -0.50
C HIS A 236 -1.21 -6.88 -0.24
N ASP A 237 -0.43 -6.74 -1.31
CA ASP A 237 1.03 -6.57 -1.30
C ASP A 237 1.74 -7.59 -0.41
N PRO A 238 1.60 -8.91 -0.69
CA PRO A 238 2.30 -9.93 0.06
C PRO A 238 3.82 -9.76 -0.09
N TYR A 239 4.54 -9.71 1.02
CA TYR A 239 5.98 -9.48 1.03
C TYR A 239 6.69 -10.53 1.92
N PRO A 240 7.14 -11.67 1.37
CA PRO A 240 7.76 -12.75 2.14
C PRO A 240 9.25 -12.49 2.36
N LEU A 241 9.70 -12.75 3.58
CA LEU A 241 11.10 -12.84 3.98
C LEU A 241 11.33 -14.13 4.78
N VAL A 242 12.58 -14.57 4.90
CA VAL A 242 12.95 -15.71 5.75
C VAL A 242 13.66 -15.21 6.99
N HIS A 243 13.16 -15.62 8.14
CA HIS A 243 13.77 -15.33 9.43
C HIS A 243 13.57 -16.50 10.40
N ASP A 244 14.62 -16.89 11.13
CA ASP A 244 14.65 -18.04 12.06
C ASP A 244 14.09 -19.34 11.45
N GLY A 245 14.38 -19.56 10.15
CA GLY A 245 13.94 -20.74 9.41
C GLY A 245 12.44 -20.76 9.08
N LYS A 246 11.73 -19.67 9.33
CA LYS A 246 10.32 -19.48 9.07
C LYS A 246 10.09 -18.43 7.98
N ILE A 247 8.90 -18.42 7.42
CA ILE A 247 8.45 -17.42 6.46
C ILE A 247 7.70 -16.33 7.22
N TYR A 248 8.21 -15.11 7.15
CA TYR A 248 7.59 -13.88 7.63
C TYR A 248 6.93 -13.21 6.43
N LEU A 249 5.63 -13.32 6.31
CA LEU A 249 4.85 -12.76 5.21
C LEU A 249 4.14 -11.50 5.69
N TYR A 250 4.70 -10.33 5.33
CA TYR A 250 4.06 -9.06 5.55
C TYR A 250 2.97 -8.84 4.49
N TYR A 251 1.91 -8.15 4.85
CA TYR A 251 0.80 -7.86 3.96
C TYR A 251 0.16 -6.52 4.33
N LYS A 252 -0.34 -5.84 3.32
CA LYS A 252 -1.12 -4.61 3.52
C LYS A 252 -2.59 -4.95 3.68
N SER A 253 -3.28 -4.20 4.54
CA SER A 253 -4.73 -4.14 4.50
C SER A 253 -5.21 -2.70 4.37
N ASP A 254 -6.33 -2.55 3.69
CA ASP A 254 -7.01 -1.29 3.49
C ASP A 254 -8.27 -1.28 4.36
N PHE A 255 -8.36 -0.27 5.20
CA PHE A 255 -9.59 -0.04 5.94
C PHE A 255 -10.67 0.37 4.93
N ASP A 256 -11.85 -0.17 5.06
CA ASP A 256 -12.97 0.20 4.19
C ASP A 256 -13.09 1.73 4.11
N LYS A 257 -13.35 2.20 2.90
CA LYS A 257 -13.55 3.62 2.56
C LYS A 257 -14.83 4.21 3.17
N ARG A 258 -15.30 3.70 4.31
CA ARG A 258 -16.38 4.33 5.06
C ARG A 258 -15.83 5.54 5.82
N PRO A 259 -16.02 6.76 5.30
CA PRO A 259 -15.45 7.96 5.90
C PRO A 259 -15.93 8.22 7.33
N GLU A 260 -17.06 7.61 7.71
CA GLU A 260 -17.62 7.68 9.05
C GLU A 260 -16.83 6.89 10.10
N LEU A 261 -15.93 5.96 9.71
CA LEU A 261 -15.28 5.08 10.67
C LEU A 261 -13.94 5.59 11.21
N ASN A 262 -13.16 6.25 10.50
CA ASN A 262 -12.00 7.07 10.87
C ASN A 262 -11.15 7.40 9.62
N PRO A 263 -11.19 8.62 9.09
CA PRO A 263 -10.44 9.00 7.91
C PRO A 263 -8.91 9.01 8.09
N SER A 264 -8.41 8.90 9.32
CA SER A 264 -6.97 8.92 9.61
C SER A 264 -6.31 7.55 9.52
N ILE A 265 -7.08 6.45 9.43
CA ILE A 265 -6.54 5.10 9.32
C ILE A 265 -6.81 4.61 7.91
N VAL A 266 -5.79 4.74 7.07
CA VAL A 266 -5.95 4.49 5.65
C VAL A 266 -5.45 3.09 5.30
N ARG A 267 -4.17 2.83 5.47
CA ARG A 267 -3.52 1.56 5.15
C ARG A 267 -2.46 1.22 6.18
N MET A 268 -2.39 -0.05 6.52
CA MET A 268 -1.48 -0.56 7.53
C MET A 268 -0.89 -1.89 7.08
N GLN A 269 0.22 -2.29 7.69
CA GLN A 269 0.87 -3.56 7.38
C GLN A 269 0.69 -4.54 8.53
N GLY A 270 0.33 -5.76 8.20
CA GLY A 270 0.33 -6.89 9.13
C GLY A 270 1.45 -7.86 8.82
N LEU A 271 1.64 -8.79 9.73
CA LEU A 271 2.59 -9.90 9.63
C LEU A 271 1.84 -11.21 9.86
N ALA A 272 2.12 -12.21 9.03
CA ALA A 272 1.72 -13.60 9.25
C ALA A 272 2.93 -14.51 9.10
N ILE A 273 3.03 -15.54 9.95
CA ILE A 273 4.21 -16.40 10.06
C ILE A 273 3.83 -17.85 9.81
N ALA A 274 4.67 -18.59 9.07
CA ALA A 274 4.53 -20.01 8.82
C ALA A 274 5.89 -20.74 8.79
N ASP A 275 5.87 -22.04 9.05
CA ASP A 275 7.03 -22.93 8.88
C ASP A 275 7.12 -23.51 7.46
N ASP A 276 6.01 -23.45 6.71
CA ASP A 276 5.89 -23.95 5.35
C ASP A 276 5.37 -22.83 4.42
N PRO A 277 5.96 -22.66 3.22
CA PRO A 277 5.52 -21.65 2.26
C PRO A 277 4.08 -21.76 1.83
N LEU A 278 3.51 -22.94 1.92
CA LEU A 278 2.10 -23.16 1.61
C LEU A 278 1.19 -22.98 2.87
N GLY A 279 1.76 -22.55 4.00
CA GLY A 279 1.05 -22.36 5.27
C GLY A 279 0.73 -23.66 6.03
N PRO A 280 -0.08 -23.60 7.10
CA PRO A 280 -0.92 -22.44 7.45
C PRO A 280 -0.11 -21.24 7.97
N PHE A 281 -0.49 -20.06 7.55
CA PHE A 281 0.03 -18.81 8.11
C PHE A 281 -0.79 -18.37 9.31
N THR A 282 -0.09 -18.00 10.39
CA THR A 282 -0.71 -17.45 11.59
C THR A 282 -0.45 -15.95 11.64
N LYS A 283 -1.51 -15.15 11.64
CA LYS A 283 -1.42 -13.69 11.78
C LYS A 283 -0.85 -13.33 13.16
N HIS A 284 0.09 -12.39 13.18
CA HIS A 284 0.76 -11.97 14.40
C HIS A 284 -0.24 -11.26 15.35
N PRO A 285 -0.21 -11.54 16.66
CA PRO A 285 -1.19 -10.98 17.61
C PRO A 285 -1.07 -9.45 17.78
N LEU A 286 0.09 -8.86 17.48
CA LEU A 286 0.29 -7.40 17.53
C LEU A 286 -0.06 -6.68 16.21
N ASN A 287 -0.66 -7.37 15.25
CA ASN A 287 -1.09 -6.70 14.01
C ASN A 287 -2.11 -5.58 14.27
N PRO A 288 -2.00 -4.46 13.54
CA PRO A 288 -0.98 -4.13 12.53
C PRO A 288 0.38 -3.80 13.14
N VAL A 289 1.47 -4.17 12.45
CA VAL A 289 2.86 -3.93 12.92
C VAL A 289 3.44 -2.63 12.37
N ILE A 290 2.90 -2.11 11.27
CA ILE A 290 3.20 -0.77 10.73
C ILE A 290 1.88 -0.04 10.52
N ASN A 291 1.79 1.21 10.97
CA ASN A 291 0.53 1.98 11.02
C ASN A 291 0.28 2.84 9.78
N SER A 292 1.14 2.75 8.79
CA SER A 292 1.13 3.59 7.59
C SER A 292 1.60 2.79 6.37
N GLY A 293 1.59 3.43 5.19
CA GLY A 293 2.15 2.87 3.98
C GLY A 293 1.13 2.20 3.08
N HIS A 294 1.17 2.62 1.81
CA HIS A 294 0.37 2.00 0.75
C HIS A 294 1.10 0.79 0.16
N GLU A 295 2.33 1.00 -0.23
CA GLU A 295 3.17 0.01 -0.91
C GLU A 295 4.51 -0.03 -0.18
N THR A 296 4.56 -0.83 0.87
CA THR A 296 5.70 -0.92 1.78
C THR A 296 6.71 -1.94 1.27
N THR A 297 7.97 -1.55 1.23
CA THR A 297 9.09 -2.41 0.84
C THR A 297 9.89 -2.80 2.07
N LEU A 298 10.19 -4.09 2.24
CA LEU A 298 10.93 -4.57 3.40
C LEU A 298 12.23 -5.27 3.00
N PHE A 299 13.25 -5.19 3.84
CA PHE A 299 14.51 -5.88 3.62
C PHE A 299 15.24 -6.14 4.95
N PRO A 300 15.94 -7.27 5.11
CA PRO A 300 16.79 -7.52 6.25
C PRO A 300 17.90 -6.46 6.36
N PHE A 301 18.10 -5.94 7.55
CA PHE A 301 19.14 -4.98 7.86
C PHE A 301 19.68 -5.26 9.25
N LYS A 302 20.99 -5.54 9.38
CA LYS A 302 21.59 -6.07 10.60
C LYS A 302 20.80 -7.28 11.13
N GLU A 303 20.51 -7.34 12.41
CA GLU A 303 19.72 -8.40 13.04
C GLU A 303 18.21 -8.33 12.78
N GLY A 304 17.72 -7.16 12.31
CA GLY A 304 16.30 -6.89 12.13
C GLY A 304 15.88 -6.74 10.68
N VAL A 305 14.77 -6.02 10.50
CA VAL A 305 14.17 -5.71 9.21
C VAL A 305 13.90 -4.22 9.09
N ALA A 306 14.26 -3.64 7.96
CA ALA A 306 13.90 -2.27 7.61
C ALA A 306 12.70 -2.24 6.67
N ALA A 307 11.91 -1.17 6.74
CA ALA A 307 10.73 -0.94 5.91
C ALA A 307 10.76 0.47 5.31
N ILE A 308 10.61 0.57 4.01
CA ILE A 308 10.37 1.83 3.30
C ILE A 308 8.85 2.03 3.28
N VAL A 309 8.37 3.03 4.03
CA VAL A 309 6.95 3.32 4.22
C VAL A 309 6.55 4.51 3.38
N GLN A 310 5.86 4.24 2.28
CA GLN A 310 5.53 5.21 1.26
C GLN A 310 4.02 5.43 1.17
N ARG A 311 3.57 6.68 0.97
CA ARG A 311 2.15 7.11 0.94
C ARG A 311 1.36 6.73 2.20
N ASP A 312 0.20 7.26 2.33
CA ASP A 312 -0.86 7.00 3.30
C ASP A 312 -0.43 6.85 4.77
N GLY A 313 -1.22 7.42 5.64
CA GLY A 313 -0.97 7.41 7.07
C GLY A 313 -0.02 8.53 7.53
N GLN A 314 0.15 8.67 8.83
CA GLN A 314 0.91 9.78 9.41
C GLN A 314 2.42 9.58 9.34
N GLU A 315 2.87 8.35 9.20
CA GLU A 315 4.29 7.98 9.16
C GLU A 315 4.77 7.62 7.74
N HIS A 316 4.05 8.08 6.71
CA HIS A 316 4.52 7.97 5.33
C HIS A 316 5.80 8.79 5.10
N THR A 317 6.55 8.49 4.04
CA THR A 317 7.87 9.08 3.75
C THR A 317 8.93 8.78 4.82
N THR A 318 8.81 7.64 5.48
CA THR A 318 9.79 7.18 6.47
C THR A 318 10.47 5.89 6.06
N ILE A 319 11.67 5.67 6.57
CA ILE A 319 12.29 4.36 6.68
C ILE A 319 12.20 3.97 8.14
N GLN A 320 11.65 2.80 8.41
CA GLN A 320 11.45 2.27 9.74
C GLN A 320 12.30 1.02 9.93
N TYR A 321 12.62 0.67 11.17
CA TYR A 321 13.43 -0.48 11.53
C TYR A 321 12.85 -1.21 12.74
N ALA A 322 12.80 -2.54 12.67
CA ALA A 322 12.40 -3.41 13.76
C ALA A 322 13.50 -4.46 13.99
N GLU A 323 14.21 -4.39 15.13
CA GLU A 323 15.21 -5.37 15.53
C GLU A 323 14.58 -6.75 15.71
N ASP A 324 13.36 -6.79 16.24
CA ASP A 324 12.60 -8.02 16.53
C ASP A 324 11.66 -8.43 15.38
N TRP A 325 11.71 -7.77 14.21
CA TRP A 325 10.87 -8.02 13.07
C TRP A 325 9.38 -7.66 13.24
N VAL A 326 9.01 -7.04 14.34
CA VAL A 326 7.61 -6.75 14.72
C VAL A 326 7.41 -5.30 15.12
N ASN A 327 8.31 -4.77 15.95
CA ASN A 327 8.17 -3.46 16.57
C ASN A 327 8.98 -2.41 15.80
N PHE A 328 8.36 -1.86 14.75
CA PHE A 328 8.99 -0.88 13.87
C PHE A 328 9.08 0.50 14.52
N GLU A 329 10.28 1.04 14.56
CA GLU A 329 10.59 2.42 14.95
C GLU A 329 11.03 3.23 13.75
N ILE A 330 10.70 4.53 13.72
CA ILE A 330 11.12 5.40 12.63
C ILE A 330 12.64 5.62 12.72
N ALA A 331 13.36 5.21 11.70
CA ALA A 331 14.80 5.38 11.60
C ALA A 331 15.18 6.68 10.86
N SER A 332 14.47 7.00 9.77
CA SER A 332 14.74 8.22 9.01
C SER A 332 13.50 8.71 8.27
N ILE A 333 13.54 9.98 7.86
CA ILE A 333 12.57 10.61 6.97
C ILE A 333 13.30 10.96 5.68
N THR A 334 12.73 10.57 4.54
CA THR A 334 13.35 10.81 3.24
C THR A 334 12.30 11.03 2.16
N GLU A 335 12.72 11.66 1.06
CA GLU A 335 11.84 12.02 -0.04
C GLU A 335 12.00 11.07 -1.23
N LEU A 336 11.06 11.12 -2.16
CA LEU A 336 11.08 10.36 -3.41
C LEU A 336 11.27 8.86 -3.20
N LEU A 337 10.65 8.32 -2.17
CA LEU A 337 10.66 6.88 -1.90
C LEU A 337 10.11 6.08 -3.10
N PRO A 338 10.65 4.87 -3.36
CA PRO A 338 10.13 4.00 -4.41
C PRO A 338 8.70 3.58 -4.11
N VAL A 339 7.86 3.63 -5.13
CA VAL A 339 6.47 3.18 -5.08
C VAL A 339 6.43 1.71 -5.46
N ALA A 340 5.82 0.86 -4.64
CA ALA A 340 5.80 -0.59 -4.80
C ALA A 340 7.21 -1.13 -5.13
N GLY A 341 8.17 -0.80 -4.27
CA GLY A 341 9.57 -1.15 -4.52
C GLY A 341 9.82 -2.64 -4.40
N GLY A 342 10.32 -3.23 -5.48
CA GLY A 342 10.90 -4.58 -5.52
C GLY A 342 12.42 -4.48 -5.55
N PRO A 343 13.10 -4.38 -4.39
CA PRO A 343 14.55 -4.27 -4.34
C PRO A 343 15.24 -5.58 -4.68
N PHE A 344 16.49 -5.47 -5.10
CA PHE A 344 17.42 -6.59 -5.01
C PHE A 344 17.86 -6.73 -3.55
N VAL A 345 17.41 -7.81 -2.89
CA VAL A 345 17.64 -8.07 -1.48
C VAL A 345 18.53 -9.31 -1.35
N PRO A 346 19.86 -9.16 -1.17
CA PRO A 346 20.77 -10.32 -1.11
C PRO A 346 20.43 -11.34 -0.04
N ASP A 347 19.91 -10.85 1.09
CA ASP A 347 19.68 -11.65 2.31
C ASP A 347 18.21 -12.03 2.55
N ALA A 348 17.30 -11.76 1.59
CA ALA A 348 15.87 -12.00 1.77
C ALA A 348 15.51 -13.44 2.18
N PHE A 349 16.34 -14.42 1.80
CA PHE A 349 16.05 -15.85 1.97
C PHE A 349 17.19 -16.64 2.63
N THR A 350 18.18 -15.95 3.16
CA THR A 350 19.40 -16.60 3.69
C THR A 350 19.28 -17.02 5.15
N ASN A 351 18.26 -16.57 5.86
CA ASN A 351 18.10 -16.75 7.31
C ASN A 351 19.31 -16.23 8.10
N THR A 352 20.01 -15.25 7.57
CA THR A 352 21.11 -14.59 8.26
C THR A 352 20.57 -13.66 9.37
N LYS A 353 21.38 -13.45 10.42
CA LYS A 353 21.15 -12.39 11.43
C LYS A 353 22.01 -11.15 11.16
N ASP A 354 22.53 -11.04 9.94
CA ASP A 354 23.45 -10.00 9.51
C ASP A 354 23.01 -9.51 8.14
N GLY A 355 21.82 -8.89 8.14
CA GLY A 355 21.20 -8.34 6.93
C GLY A 355 22.00 -7.18 6.40
N ARG A 356 22.35 -7.23 5.11
CA ARG A 356 23.26 -6.25 4.47
C ARG A 356 22.53 -5.06 3.87
N GLY A 357 21.20 -5.11 3.82
CA GLY A 357 20.40 -4.03 3.25
C GLY A 357 20.30 -4.06 1.72
N ILE A 358 20.05 -2.91 1.11
CA ILE A 358 19.78 -2.78 -0.33
C ILE A 358 20.51 -1.60 -0.96
N THR A 359 20.82 -1.72 -2.24
CA THR A 359 21.42 -0.63 -3.04
C THR A 359 20.59 -0.24 -4.26
N TRP A 360 19.69 -1.08 -4.72
CA TRP A 360 18.83 -0.82 -5.88
C TRP A 360 17.64 -1.76 -5.94
N GLY A 361 16.71 -1.44 -6.84
CA GLY A 361 15.58 -2.29 -7.16
C GLY A 361 14.76 -1.74 -8.32
N ILE A 362 13.61 -2.37 -8.53
CA ILE A 362 12.62 -1.92 -9.49
C ILE A 362 11.44 -1.31 -8.73
N SER A 363 10.90 -0.24 -9.25
CA SER A 363 9.71 0.45 -8.74
C SER A 363 8.78 0.72 -9.90
N HIS A 364 7.63 1.32 -9.64
CA HIS A 364 6.75 1.78 -10.69
C HIS A 364 6.38 3.26 -10.55
N PHE A 365 6.05 3.90 -11.67
CA PHE A 365 5.40 5.20 -11.70
C PHE A 365 4.00 5.05 -12.26
N THR A 366 3.01 5.52 -11.51
CA THR A 366 1.61 5.60 -11.94
C THR A 366 1.34 6.89 -12.71
N ASN A 367 0.24 6.93 -13.44
CA ASN A 367 -0.21 8.10 -14.22
C ASN A 367 0.77 8.55 -15.31
N ALA A 368 1.52 7.62 -15.88
CA ALA A 368 2.49 7.92 -16.92
C ALA A 368 1.87 8.52 -18.18
N GLY A 369 0.56 8.31 -18.41
CA GLY A 369 -0.20 8.89 -19.53
C GLY A 369 -0.70 10.32 -19.31
N GLY A 370 -0.54 10.89 -18.13
CA GLY A 370 -0.86 12.29 -17.81
C GLY A 370 -2.31 12.58 -17.42
N ASP A 371 -3.30 11.78 -17.82
CA ASP A 371 -4.68 11.90 -17.37
C ASP A 371 -5.27 10.55 -16.92
N TRP A 372 -6.39 10.59 -16.22
CA TRP A 372 -7.03 9.38 -15.68
C TRP A 372 -7.46 8.39 -16.75
N ALA A 373 -7.86 8.86 -17.91
CA ALA A 373 -8.35 8.02 -19.00
C ALA A 373 -7.22 7.36 -19.78
N THR A 374 -6.03 7.97 -19.81
CA THR A 374 -4.82 7.44 -20.44
C THR A 374 -3.82 6.89 -19.42
N ASN A 375 -4.28 6.74 -18.17
CA ASN A 375 -3.43 6.30 -17.09
C ASN A 375 -2.92 4.88 -17.31
N HIS A 376 -1.61 4.73 -17.23
CA HIS A 376 -0.91 3.47 -17.20
C HIS A 376 0.29 3.57 -16.26
N THR A 377 0.80 2.43 -15.83
CA THR A 377 1.94 2.33 -14.91
C THR A 377 3.14 1.77 -15.64
N VAL A 378 4.30 2.36 -15.39
CA VAL A 378 5.58 1.97 -16.00
C VAL A 378 6.58 1.56 -14.93
N LEU A 379 7.40 0.55 -15.23
CA LEU A 379 8.51 0.14 -14.37
C LEU A 379 9.71 1.06 -14.53
N THR A 380 10.42 1.30 -13.44
CA THR A 380 11.64 2.08 -13.37
C THR A 380 12.62 1.44 -12.40
N ARG A 381 13.90 1.65 -12.59
CA ARG A 381 14.92 1.30 -11.61
C ARG A 381 15.04 2.44 -10.58
N PHE A 382 15.17 2.09 -9.32
CA PHE A 382 15.67 3.00 -8.28
C PHE A 382 17.03 2.52 -7.78
N ASP A 383 17.87 3.47 -7.39
CA ASP A 383 19.15 3.26 -6.74
C ASP A 383 19.14 4.04 -5.42
N CYS A 384 19.75 3.48 -4.38
CA CYS A 384 19.87 4.04 -3.05
C CYS A 384 21.14 3.53 -2.36
N ASP A 385 21.43 4.05 -1.18
CA ASP A 385 22.45 3.52 -0.28
C ASP A 385 21.82 3.23 1.09
N LEU A 386 21.12 2.09 1.17
CA LEU A 386 20.56 1.53 2.41
C LEU A 386 21.27 0.20 2.69
N SER A 387 22.58 0.16 2.53
CA SER A 387 23.39 -1.05 2.62
C SER A 387 24.58 -0.82 3.57
N LEU A 388 25.02 -1.91 4.21
CA LEU A 388 26.25 -1.93 4.99
C LEU A 388 27.51 -2.11 4.10
N ASP A 389 27.34 -2.43 2.82
CA ASP A 389 28.43 -2.72 1.89
C ASP A 389 28.90 -1.52 1.08
N VAL A 390 28.09 -0.48 1.01
CA VAL A 390 28.31 0.71 0.18
C VAL A 390 28.30 1.94 1.07
N ASP A 391 29.11 2.91 0.75
CA ASP A 391 29.13 4.24 1.36
C ASP A 391 29.18 5.28 0.25
N ASP A 392 28.01 5.52 -0.38
CA ASP A 392 27.87 6.53 -1.42
C ASP A 392 27.43 7.86 -0.81
N GLN A 393 28.41 8.72 -0.57
CA GLN A 393 28.19 10.05 0.01
C GLN A 393 27.22 10.92 -0.81
N GLN A 394 27.03 10.65 -2.11
CA GLN A 394 26.06 11.37 -2.94
C GLN A 394 24.62 10.92 -2.62
N MET A 395 24.44 9.69 -2.14
CA MET A 395 23.14 9.18 -1.68
C MET A 395 22.88 9.56 -0.22
N LYS A 396 23.91 9.80 0.57
CA LYS A 396 23.80 10.20 2.00
C LYS A 396 23.65 11.72 2.19
N GLY A 397 23.87 12.52 1.15
CA GLY A 397 23.73 13.97 1.24
C GLY A 397 22.30 14.40 1.58
N HIS A 398 22.14 15.22 2.61
CA HIS A 398 20.84 15.80 2.95
C HIS A 398 20.44 16.83 1.90
N GLY A 399 19.26 16.64 1.28
CA GLY A 399 18.73 17.50 0.23
C GLY A 399 18.32 18.92 0.64
N TYR A 400 18.65 19.34 1.86
CA TYR A 400 18.28 20.66 2.37
C TYR A 400 19.13 21.83 1.84
N LYS A 401 20.05 21.57 0.92
CA LYS A 401 20.90 22.59 0.32
C LYS A 401 20.60 22.83 -1.16
N TYR A 402 19.35 22.77 -1.54
CA TYR A 402 18.95 23.23 -2.85
C TYR A 402 19.12 24.75 -2.92
N GLY A 403 19.76 25.25 -3.99
CA GLY A 403 19.78 26.65 -4.27
C GLY A 403 18.39 27.23 -4.48
N PRO A 404 18.21 28.56 -4.40
CA PRO A 404 16.91 29.20 -4.65
C PRO A 404 16.29 28.79 -5.99
N GLU A 405 17.11 28.54 -7.00
CA GLU A 405 16.71 28.14 -8.35
C GLU A 405 15.85 26.86 -8.30
N PHE A 406 16.27 25.84 -7.55
CA PHE A 406 15.51 24.61 -7.38
C PHE A 406 14.13 24.88 -6.79
N HIS A 407 14.06 25.71 -5.74
CA HIS A 407 12.78 26.04 -5.10
C HIS A 407 11.88 26.83 -6.04
N TYR A 408 12.42 27.72 -6.86
CA TYR A 408 11.66 28.50 -7.82
C TYR A 408 11.16 27.66 -9.00
N GLU A 409 11.91 26.66 -9.43
CA GLU A 409 11.46 25.71 -10.47
C GLU A 409 10.28 24.85 -9.99
N HIS A 410 10.13 24.65 -8.67
CA HIS A 410 9.04 23.91 -8.05
C HIS A 410 7.99 24.84 -7.42
N GLY A 411 8.06 26.13 -7.67
CA GLY A 411 7.08 27.11 -7.23
C GLY A 411 5.80 27.09 -8.08
N LEU A 412 4.90 28.00 -7.79
CA LEU A 412 3.68 28.15 -8.57
C LEU A 412 3.99 28.53 -10.02
N SER A 413 3.32 27.92 -10.97
CA SER A 413 3.38 28.33 -12.38
C SER A 413 2.79 29.73 -12.56
N SER A 414 3.14 30.40 -13.65
CA SER A 414 2.56 31.69 -14.00
C SER A 414 1.02 31.67 -14.09
N GLU A 415 0.46 30.57 -14.62
CA GLU A 415 -0.98 30.36 -14.72
C GLU A 415 -1.64 30.17 -13.34
N GLN A 416 -0.97 29.47 -12.42
CA GLN A 416 -1.44 29.34 -11.03
C GLN A 416 -1.42 30.68 -10.31
N VAL A 417 -0.36 31.47 -10.48
CA VAL A 417 -0.26 32.82 -9.90
C VAL A 417 -1.37 33.72 -10.42
N GLN A 418 -1.57 33.73 -11.75
CA GLN A 418 -2.62 34.53 -12.37
C GLN A 418 -4.01 34.17 -11.84
N ARG A 419 -4.35 32.88 -11.80
CA ARG A 419 -5.63 32.41 -11.27
C ARG A 419 -5.87 32.84 -9.81
N ILE A 420 -4.83 32.76 -8.95
CA ILE A 420 -4.92 33.22 -7.58
C ILE A 420 -5.13 34.74 -7.51
N GLN A 421 -4.46 35.51 -8.37
CA GLN A 421 -4.64 36.96 -8.45
C GLN A 421 -6.04 37.36 -8.89
N GLU A 422 -6.60 36.66 -9.87
CA GLU A 422 -7.99 36.87 -10.33
C GLU A 422 -8.98 36.56 -9.22
N GLN A 423 -8.83 35.43 -8.52
CA GLN A 423 -9.67 35.08 -7.37
C GLN A 423 -9.59 36.09 -6.23
N ASN A 424 -8.39 36.61 -5.94
CA ASN A 424 -8.22 37.63 -4.90
C ASN A 424 -8.86 38.97 -5.30
N GLN A 425 -8.87 39.31 -6.60
CA GLN A 425 -9.52 40.52 -7.08
C GLN A 425 -11.04 40.40 -6.97
N GLU A 426 -11.63 39.27 -7.34
CA GLU A 426 -13.07 39.00 -7.20
C GLU A 426 -13.50 39.12 -5.74
N LEU A 427 -12.74 38.58 -4.79
CA LEU A 427 -13.03 38.70 -3.35
C LEU A 427 -12.99 40.16 -2.84
N GLN A 428 -12.08 40.99 -3.38
CA GLN A 428 -12.01 42.41 -3.02
C GLN A 428 -13.15 43.21 -3.60
N ASP A 429 -13.60 42.86 -4.79
CA ASP A 429 -14.73 43.55 -5.44
C ASP A 429 -16.07 43.24 -4.74
N ASP A 430 -16.23 41.96 -4.25
CA ASP A 430 -17.40 41.53 -3.48
C ASP A 430 -17.49 42.18 -2.06
N GLU A 431 -16.34 42.57 -1.47
CA GLU A 431 -16.31 43.28 -0.18
C GLU A 431 -16.67 44.80 -0.29
N ILE A 432 -16.71 45.36 -1.49
CA ILE A 432 -16.95 46.78 -1.75
C ILE A 432 -18.41 47.02 -2.18
N GLU A 433 -19.17 46.00 -2.59
CA GLU A 433 -20.61 46.09 -2.83
C GLU A 433 -21.44 45.83 -1.54
#